data_c3cb460ee37d0e5c8c86e17a1f9421aa
#
_entry.id   c3cb460ee37d0e5c8c86e17a1f9421aa
#
_cell.length_a   1.000
_cell.length_b   1.000
_cell.length_c   1.000
_cell.angle_alpha   90.00
_cell.angle_beta   90.00
_cell.angle_gamma   90.00
#
_symmetry.space_group_name_H-M   'P 1'
#
loop_
_entity.id
_entity.type
_entity.pdbx_description
1 polymer ?
#
loop_
_entity_poly.entity_id
_entity_poly.type
_entity_poly.pdbx_seq_one_letter_code
_entity_poly.pdbx_strand_id
1 'polypeptide(L)'
;DLADEIFWKIESKNLKGDLSVYYWNDEKDLPQILRDAICKELACSDVELPESLKQKIGIDDLKSLESDPAALENLQILAPVINPAWGTYQLNSYLQSWVGNNINRKGDYQEIGTQKIYKNDKVIQLQNILRESYPSKEKYPLSNGQIGFVKSINKGHINVMYVGIPHETFGFRGDKGEDQDAAIELAYAITIHK
;
A
#
# COMPACT_ATOMS: atom_id res chain seq x y z
N ASP A 1 19.48 -6.05 -26.95
CA ASP A 1 19.93 -5.99 -25.56
C ASP A 1 19.04 -6.85 -24.66
N LEU A 2 19.26 -6.92 -23.35
CA LEU A 2 18.47 -7.75 -22.43
C LEU A 2 16.98 -7.34 -22.43
N ALA A 3 16.67 -6.07 -22.57
CA ALA A 3 15.30 -5.56 -22.64
C ALA A 3 14.60 -6.05 -23.91
N ASP A 4 15.27 -5.98 -25.05
CA ASP A 4 14.72 -6.47 -26.32
C ASP A 4 14.44 -7.98 -26.27
N GLU A 5 15.32 -8.75 -25.63
CA GLU A 5 15.13 -10.20 -25.45
C GLU A 5 13.90 -10.49 -24.57
N ILE A 6 13.69 -9.73 -23.49
CA ILE A 6 12.52 -9.88 -22.62
C ILE A 6 11.25 -9.51 -23.39
N PHE A 7 11.21 -8.39 -24.11
CA PHE A 7 10.05 -7.99 -24.92
C PHE A 7 9.72 -9.04 -25.99
N TRP A 8 10.72 -9.57 -26.68
CA TRP A 8 10.50 -10.64 -27.65
C TRP A 8 9.91 -11.91 -27.01
N LYS A 9 10.39 -12.30 -25.81
CA LYS A 9 9.84 -13.44 -25.07
C LYS A 9 8.39 -13.20 -24.64
N ILE A 10 8.05 -11.99 -24.24
CA ILE A 10 6.68 -11.59 -23.91
C ILE A 10 5.78 -11.70 -25.15
N GLU A 11 6.16 -11.11 -26.27
CA GLU A 11 5.41 -11.13 -27.51
C GLU A 11 5.23 -12.57 -28.06
N SER A 12 6.27 -13.38 -28.00
CA SER A 12 6.23 -14.79 -28.43
C SER A 12 5.55 -15.73 -27.44
N LYS A 13 5.08 -15.25 -26.29
CA LYS A 13 4.51 -16.04 -25.18
C LYS A 13 5.42 -17.16 -24.68
N ASN A 14 6.72 -17.03 -24.87
CA ASN A 14 7.73 -18.00 -24.46
C ASN A 14 8.49 -17.55 -23.20
N LEU A 15 7.73 -17.28 -22.13
CA LEU A 15 8.27 -16.91 -20.84
C LEU A 15 8.67 -18.13 -20.04
N LYS A 16 9.91 -18.12 -19.54
CA LYS A 16 10.44 -19.13 -18.62
C LYS A 16 10.99 -18.40 -17.39
N GLY A 17 10.82 -19.00 -16.22
CA GLY A 17 11.34 -18.44 -14.97
C GLY A 17 10.25 -17.82 -14.11
N ASP A 18 10.59 -16.75 -13.42
CA ASP A 18 9.79 -16.06 -12.40
C ASP A 18 8.94 -14.90 -12.94
N LEU A 19 8.92 -14.68 -14.28
CA LEU A 19 8.10 -13.67 -14.92
C LEU A 19 6.79 -14.26 -15.43
N SER A 20 5.66 -13.68 -15.01
CA SER A 20 4.32 -13.97 -15.56
C SER A 20 3.75 -12.71 -16.19
N VAL A 21 3.11 -12.85 -17.36
CA VAL A 21 2.46 -11.74 -18.07
C VAL A 21 0.99 -12.05 -18.25
N TYR A 22 0.17 -11.06 -17.94
CA TYR A 22 -1.28 -11.11 -18.06
C TYR A 22 -1.74 -9.99 -18.98
N TYR A 23 -2.73 -10.30 -19.82
CA TYR A 23 -3.30 -9.36 -20.78
C TYR A 23 -4.76 -9.13 -20.46
N TRP A 24 -5.23 -7.92 -20.66
CA TRP A 24 -6.65 -7.57 -20.59
C TRP A 24 -7.06 -6.77 -21.83
N ASN A 25 -8.31 -6.92 -22.26
CA ASN A 25 -8.90 -6.18 -23.37
C ASN A 25 -9.90 -5.12 -22.88
N ASP A 26 -10.55 -5.36 -21.73
CA ASP A 26 -11.47 -4.41 -21.10
C ASP A 26 -10.94 -4.09 -19.70
N GLU A 27 -10.97 -2.82 -19.33
CA GLU A 27 -10.58 -2.36 -17.99
C GLU A 27 -11.39 -3.03 -16.87
N LYS A 28 -12.60 -3.49 -17.17
CA LYS A 28 -13.47 -4.21 -16.23
C LYS A 28 -12.90 -5.57 -15.81
N ASP A 29 -12.06 -6.16 -16.64
CA ASP A 29 -11.44 -7.47 -16.36
C ASP A 29 -10.24 -7.33 -15.41
N LEU A 30 -9.66 -6.13 -15.33
CA LEU A 30 -8.44 -5.88 -14.58
C LEU A 30 -8.50 -6.31 -13.11
N PRO A 31 -9.58 -6.04 -12.34
CA PRO A 31 -9.64 -6.47 -10.94
C PRO A 31 -9.52 -7.98 -10.78
N GLN A 32 -10.18 -8.74 -11.65
CA GLN A 32 -10.13 -10.22 -11.59
C GLN A 32 -8.75 -10.72 -12.03
N ILE A 33 -8.19 -10.18 -13.10
CA ILE A 33 -6.85 -10.54 -13.58
C ILE A 33 -5.78 -10.25 -12.53
N LEU A 34 -5.86 -9.10 -11.88
CA LEU A 34 -4.95 -8.73 -10.78
C LEU A 34 -5.10 -9.69 -9.60
N ARG A 35 -6.33 -10.04 -9.25
CA ARG A 35 -6.63 -10.98 -8.17
C ARG A 35 -6.04 -12.36 -8.47
N ASP A 36 -6.26 -12.88 -9.68
CA ASP A 36 -5.72 -14.16 -10.14
C ASP A 36 -4.18 -14.16 -10.15
N ALA A 37 -3.58 -13.06 -10.58
CA ALA A 37 -2.12 -12.88 -10.59
C ALA A 37 -1.55 -12.91 -9.17
N ILE A 38 -2.17 -12.22 -8.22
CA ILE A 38 -1.74 -12.21 -6.82
C ILE A 38 -1.97 -13.58 -6.18
N CYS A 39 -3.12 -14.25 -6.42
CA CYS A 39 -3.36 -15.59 -5.92
C CYS A 39 -2.30 -16.59 -6.41
N LYS A 40 -1.91 -16.49 -7.68
CA LYS A 40 -0.84 -17.32 -8.25
C LYS A 40 0.51 -17.04 -7.58
N GLU A 41 0.86 -15.76 -7.40
CA GLU A 41 2.10 -15.34 -6.75
C GLU A 41 2.19 -15.82 -5.28
N LEU A 42 1.07 -15.75 -4.58
CA LEU A 42 0.97 -16.16 -3.18
C LEU A 42 0.69 -17.65 -3.00
N ALA A 43 0.52 -18.40 -4.09
CA ALA A 43 0.13 -19.81 -4.10
C ALA A 43 -1.13 -20.09 -3.25
N CYS A 44 -2.13 -19.21 -3.32
CA CYS A 44 -3.37 -19.30 -2.55
C CYS A 44 -4.60 -19.34 -3.46
N SER A 45 -5.72 -19.82 -2.93
CA SER A 45 -7.03 -19.72 -3.56
C SER A 45 -7.62 -18.32 -3.38
N ASP A 46 -8.66 -18.01 -4.14
CA ASP A 46 -9.41 -16.74 -4.05
C ASP A 46 -10.00 -16.50 -2.66
N VAL A 47 -10.42 -17.56 -1.98
CA VAL A 47 -10.97 -17.50 -0.61
C VAL A 47 -9.87 -17.20 0.42
N GLU A 48 -8.67 -17.71 0.21
CA GLU A 48 -7.52 -17.52 1.10
C GLU A 48 -6.81 -16.18 0.88
N LEU A 49 -7.07 -15.51 -0.25
CA LEU A 49 -6.37 -14.28 -0.64
C LEU A 49 -6.32 -13.21 0.45
N PRO A 50 -7.40 -12.89 1.21
CA PRO A 50 -7.33 -11.86 2.24
C PRO A 50 -6.27 -12.15 3.31
N GLU A 51 -6.21 -13.37 3.79
CA GLU A 51 -5.25 -13.74 4.84
C GLU A 51 -3.83 -13.90 4.29
N SER A 52 -3.69 -14.52 3.11
CA SER A 52 -2.39 -14.65 2.44
C SER A 52 -1.78 -13.30 2.09
N LEU A 53 -2.61 -12.34 1.65
CA LEU A 53 -2.17 -10.98 1.34
C LEU A 53 -1.75 -10.24 2.62
N LYS A 54 -2.51 -10.33 3.71
CA LYS A 54 -2.13 -9.77 5.01
C LYS A 54 -0.80 -10.31 5.49
N GLN A 55 -0.64 -11.63 5.46
CA GLN A 55 0.59 -12.30 5.86
C GLN A 55 1.78 -11.84 5.01
N LYS A 56 1.61 -11.76 3.70
CA LYS A 56 2.70 -11.35 2.79
C LYS A 56 3.17 -9.91 3.03
N ILE A 57 2.27 -9.00 3.36
CA ILE A 57 2.60 -7.62 3.74
C ILE A 57 2.84 -7.42 5.24
N GLY A 58 2.81 -8.49 6.05
CA GLY A 58 3.15 -8.46 7.47
C GLY A 58 2.13 -7.75 8.38
N ILE A 59 0.88 -7.54 7.92
CA ILE A 59 -0.17 -6.89 8.73
C ILE A 59 -1.09 -7.88 9.46
N ASP A 60 -0.82 -9.17 9.38
CA ASP A 60 -1.47 -10.23 10.13
C ASP A 60 -1.02 -10.28 11.59
N ASP A 61 0.26 -10.00 11.86
CA ASP A 61 0.82 -9.88 13.23
C ASP A 61 1.31 -8.43 13.49
N LEU A 62 0.40 -7.63 14.04
CA LEU A 62 0.69 -6.22 14.35
C LEU A 62 1.77 -6.03 15.41
N LYS A 63 2.00 -7.01 16.28
CA LYS A 63 3.06 -6.92 17.31
C LYS A 63 4.43 -7.08 16.66
N SER A 64 4.57 -8.03 15.76
CA SER A 64 5.78 -8.20 14.97
C SER A 64 6.03 -6.98 14.09
N LEU A 65 4.99 -6.44 13.45
CA LEU A 65 5.07 -5.25 12.63
C LEU A 65 5.49 -3.99 13.40
N GLU A 66 5.03 -3.83 14.65
CA GLU A 66 5.45 -2.73 15.52
C GLU A 66 6.93 -2.83 15.93
N SER A 67 7.46 -4.03 15.97
CA SER A 67 8.88 -4.28 16.31
C SER A 67 9.77 -4.17 15.08
N ASP A 68 9.29 -4.65 13.93
CA ASP A 68 9.99 -4.60 12.65
C ASP A 68 9.03 -4.31 11.49
N PRO A 69 8.84 -3.05 11.11
CA PRO A 69 7.98 -2.67 10.01
C PRO A 69 8.49 -3.06 8.60
N ALA A 70 9.69 -3.66 8.48
CA ALA A 70 10.29 -4.00 7.18
C ALA A 70 9.43 -5.02 6.40
N ALA A 71 8.61 -5.83 7.06
CA ALA A 71 7.67 -6.74 6.41
C ALA A 71 6.71 -6.05 5.43
N LEU A 72 6.41 -4.74 5.62
CA LEU A 72 5.60 -3.96 4.69
C LEU A 72 6.20 -3.86 3.28
N GLU A 73 7.49 -4.10 3.12
CA GLU A 73 8.19 -4.03 1.83
C GLU A 73 8.26 -5.38 1.10
N ASN A 74 7.79 -6.49 1.72
CA ASN A 74 7.83 -7.84 1.13
C ASN A 74 6.96 -7.98 -0.13
N LEU A 75 5.94 -7.15 -0.30
CA LEU A 75 5.12 -7.08 -1.49
C LEU A 75 4.87 -5.64 -1.88
N GLN A 76 5.19 -5.29 -3.13
CA GLN A 76 4.92 -3.97 -3.68
C GLN A 76 4.33 -4.09 -5.08
N ILE A 77 3.18 -3.47 -5.31
CA ILE A 77 2.55 -3.35 -6.62
C ILE A 77 2.90 -1.98 -7.19
N LEU A 78 3.40 -1.96 -8.42
CA LEU A 78 3.76 -0.73 -9.11
C LEU A 78 2.73 -0.43 -10.20
N ALA A 79 2.26 0.81 -10.24
CA ALA A 79 1.40 1.32 -11.31
C ALA A 79 2.09 2.47 -12.04
N PRO A 80 1.95 2.57 -13.36
CA PRO A 80 2.62 3.63 -14.13
C PRO A 80 1.96 5.02 -13.95
N VAL A 81 0.73 5.06 -13.43
CA VAL A 81 -0.09 6.28 -13.31
C VAL A 81 -0.91 6.31 -12.01
N ILE A 82 -1.46 7.47 -11.69
CA ILE A 82 -2.28 7.69 -10.49
C ILE A 82 -3.76 7.43 -10.75
N ASN A 83 -4.28 8.03 -11.81
CA ASN A 83 -5.72 7.98 -12.15
C ASN A 83 -6.00 7.04 -13.32
N PRO A 84 -6.65 6.61 -14.01
CA PRO A 84 -7.49 5.65 -14.69
C PRO A 84 -7.73 4.38 -13.85
N ALA A 85 -8.53 3.48 -14.36
CA ALA A 85 -8.95 2.25 -13.68
C ALA A 85 -7.79 1.33 -13.25
N TRP A 86 -6.61 1.51 -13.87
CA TRP A 86 -5.36 0.78 -13.60
C TRP A 86 -4.30 1.65 -12.89
N GLY A 87 -4.70 2.80 -12.36
CA GLY A 87 -3.84 3.69 -11.58
C GLY A 87 -3.84 3.37 -10.08
N THR A 88 -2.92 3.97 -9.33
CA THR A 88 -2.73 3.70 -7.90
C THR A 88 -3.99 3.92 -7.08
N TYR A 89 -4.84 4.90 -7.40
CA TYR A 89 -6.08 5.14 -6.66
C TYR A 89 -7.03 3.93 -6.70
N GLN A 90 -7.27 3.40 -7.88
CA GLN A 90 -8.20 2.30 -8.04
C GLN A 90 -7.60 0.98 -7.54
N LEU A 91 -6.32 0.74 -7.81
CA LEU A 91 -5.61 -0.44 -7.31
C LEU A 91 -5.56 -0.47 -5.79
N ASN A 92 -5.26 0.66 -5.13
CA ASN A 92 -5.29 0.76 -3.68
C ASN A 92 -6.68 0.47 -3.10
N SER A 93 -7.75 0.93 -3.75
CA SER A 93 -9.13 0.63 -3.33
C SER A 93 -9.45 -0.87 -3.41
N TYR A 94 -9.05 -1.54 -4.50
CA TYR A 94 -9.21 -3.00 -4.63
C TYR A 94 -8.43 -3.75 -3.56
N LEU A 95 -7.13 -3.47 -3.43
CA LEU A 95 -6.25 -4.15 -2.49
C LEU A 95 -6.68 -3.94 -1.04
N GLN A 96 -7.05 -2.71 -0.67
CA GLN A 96 -7.60 -2.41 0.65
C GLN A 96 -8.87 -3.23 0.93
N SER A 97 -9.76 -3.39 -0.06
CA SER A 97 -10.96 -4.19 0.08
C SER A 97 -10.66 -5.69 0.23
N TRP A 98 -9.67 -6.20 -0.51
CA TRP A 98 -9.27 -7.62 -0.42
C TRP A 98 -8.55 -7.95 0.88
N VAL A 99 -7.76 -7.03 1.41
CA VAL A 99 -7.18 -7.16 2.76
C VAL A 99 -8.28 -7.12 3.85
N GLY A 100 -9.49 -6.65 3.51
CA GLY A 100 -10.63 -6.66 4.43
C GLY A 100 -10.58 -5.60 5.51
N ASN A 101 -9.70 -4.61 5.41
CA ASN A 101 -9.60 -3.54 6.41
C ASN A 101 -10.81 -2.61 6.44
N ASN A 102 -11.59 -2.54 5.36
CA ASN A 102 -12.76 -1.66 5.22
C ASN A 102 -14.13 -2.34 5.52
N ILE A 103 -14.19 -3.70 5.61
CA ILE A 103 -15.49 -4.42 5.59
C ILE A 103 -16.22 -4.39 6.94
N ASN A 104 -15.52 -4.28 8.07
CA ASN A 104 -16.13 -4.45 9.40
C ASN A 104 -15.96 -3.27 10.36
N ARG A 105 -15.57 -2.09 9.88
CA ARG A 105 -15.25 -0.96 10.78
C ARG A 105 -16.09 0.28 10.46
N LYS A 106 -17.31 0.31 10.95
CA LYS A 106 -18.07 1.56 11.02
C LYS A 106 -17.34 2.54 11.95
N GLY A 107 -16.71 3.55 11.40
CA GLY A 107 -16.22 4.71 12.15
C GLY A 107 -14.71 4.85 12.39
N ASP A 108 -13.90 3.82 12.10
CA ASP A 108 -12.45 3.88 12.35
C ASP A 108 -11.64 4.20 11.07
N TYR A 109 -12.03 5.23 10.35
CA TYR A 109 -11.27 5.74 9.23
C TYR A 109 -11.09 7.26 9.31
N GLN A 110 -10.09 7.76 8.60
CA GLN A 110 -9.91 9.17 8.33
C GLN A 110 -9.86 9.40 6.82
N GLU A 111 -10.55 10.42 6.35
CA GLU A 111 -10.45 10.85 4.96
C GLU A 111 -9.20 11.72 4.78
N ILE A 112 -8.38 11.37 3.78
CA ILE A 112 -7.25 12.17 3.31
C ILE A 112 -7.37 12.26 1.79
N GLY A 113 -7.57 13.45 1.27
CA GLY A 113 -7.96 13.65 -0.13
C GLY A 113 -9.24 12.88 -0.45
N THR A 114 -9.20 12.02 -1.43
CA THR A 114 -10.33 11.16 -1.85
C THR A 114 -10.29 9.76 -1.24
N GLN A 115 -9.26 9.45 -0.43
CA GLN A 115 -9.05 8.12 0.12
C GLN A 115 -9.54 8.02 1.57
N LYS A 116 -10.17 6.88 1.89
CA LYS A 116 -10.46 6.48 3.26
C LYS A 116 -9.33 5.61 3.77
N ILE A 117 -8.63 6.10 4.77
CA ILE A 117 -7.51 5.39 5.41
C ILE A 117 -8.00 4.81 6.72
N TYR A 118 -7.82 3.51 6.90
CA TYR A 118 -8.22 2.77 8.09
C TYR A 118 -7.00 2.41 8.95
N LYS A 119 -7.26 2.04 10.19
CA LYS A 119 -6.24 1.44 11.04
C LYS A 119 -5.68 0.18 10.38
N ASN A 120 -4.36 0.00 10.45
CA ASN A 120 -3.55 -1.06 9.85
C ASN A 120 -3.40 -0.96 8.32
N ASP A 121 -3.85 0.12 7.69
CA ASP A 121 -3.53 0.33 6.28
C ASP A 121 -2.05 0.62 6.08
N LYS A 122 -1.52 0.09 4.98
CA LYS A 122 -0.19 0.42 4.46
C LYS A 122 -0.25 1.78 3.79
N VAL A 123 0.67 2.67 4.14
CA VAL A 123 0.72 4.06 3.65
C VAL A 123 2.11 4.45 3.20
N ILE A 124 2.19 5.49 2.38
CA ILE A 124 3.44 6.09 1.89
C ILE A 124 3.47 7.57 2.26
N GLN A 125 4.64 8.05 2.66
CA GLN A 125 4.94 9.46 2.84
C GLN A 125 5.13 10.14 1.47
N LEU A 126 4.46 11.28 1.24
CA LEU A 126 4.51 11.99 -0.04
C LEU A 126 5.49 13.16 -0.08
N GLN A 127 5.93 13.63 1.08
CA GLN A 127 6.74 14.85 1.19
C GLN A 127 7.91 14.63 2.14
N ASN A 128 9.01 15.33 1.87
CA ASN A 128 10.11 15.42 2.83
C ASN A 128 9.74 16.42 3.92
N ILE A 129 9.56 15.92 5.15
CA ILE A 129 9.18 16.76 6.31
C ILE A 129 10.01 16.38 7.53
N LEU A 130 10.25 17.38 8.39
CA LEU A 130 10.77 17.13 9.73
C LEU A 130 9.61 17.08 10.71
N ARG A 131 9.38 15.93 11.35
CA ARG A 131 8.23 15.72 12.21
C ARG A 131 8.60 15.17 13.58
N GLU A 132 7.93 15.67 14.61
CA GLU A 132 8.06 15.17 15.97
C GLU A 132 7.37 13.81 16.10
N SER A 133 8.05 12.88 16.75
CA SER A 133 7.55 11.53 17.01
C SER A 133 6.90 11.40 18.41
N TYR A 134 6.26 10.28 18.64
CA TYR A 134 5.78 9.84 19.96
C TYR A 134 6.17 8.38 20.15
N PRO A 135 6.72 7.95 21.32
CA PRO A 135 6.74 8.70 22.59
C PRO A 135 7.98 9.58 22.82
N SER A 136 9.06 9.44 22.03
CA SER A 136 10.34 10.12 22.34
C SER A 136 10.29 11.64 22.26
N LYS A 137 9.37 12.21 21.47
CA LYS A 137 9.28 13.64 21.11
C LYS A 137 10.50 14.17 20.36
N GLU A 138 11.27 13.26 19.79
CA GLU A 138 12.38 13.62 18.90
C GLU A 138 11.87 14.00 17.51
N LYS A 139 12.64 14.82 16.79
CA LYS A 139 12.32 15.21 15.42
C LYS A 139 13.06 14.30 14.44
N TYR A 140 12.31 13.61 13.60
CA TYR A 140 12.82 12.75 12.55
C TYR A 140 12.56 13.33 11.17
N PRO A 141 13.53 13.23 10.25
CA PRO A 141 13.29 13.50 8.84
C PRO A 141 12.49 12.34 8.24
N LEU A 142 11.25 12.59 7.86
CA LEU A 142 10.44 11.67 7.07
C LEU A 142 10.66 11.98 5.59
N SER A 143 11.00 10.95 4.82
CA SER A 143 11.33 11.10 3.40
C SER A 143 10.14 10.75 2.51
N ASN A 144 10.01 11.46 1.39
CA ASN A 144 9.10 11.07 0.33
C ASN A 144 9.43 9.65 -0.15
N GLY A 145 8.39 8.81 -0.27
CA GLY A 145 8.53 7.40 -0.62
C GLY A 145 8.67 6.45 0.59
N GLN A 146 8.81 6.96 1.80
CA GLN A 146 8.95 6.12 2.99
C GLN A 146 7.62 5.40 3.29
N ILE A 147 7.70 4.08 3.44
CA ILE A 147 6.55 3.21 3.70
C ILE A 147 6.30 3.11 5.21
N GLY A 148 5.03 3.07 5.57
CA GLY A 148 4.59 2.87 6.94
C GLY A 148 3.22 2.20 7.03
N PHE A 149 2.71 2.08 8.24
CA PHE A 149 1.35 1.62 8.48
C PHE A 149 0.64 2.48 9.54
N VAL A 150 -0.69 2.49 9.46
CA VAL A 150 -1.53 3.23 10.39
C VAL A 150 -1.68 2.45 11.69
N LYS A 151 -0.98 2.86 12.74
CA LYS A 151 -1.05 2.23 14.07
C LYS A 151 -2.37 2.53 14.78
N SER A 152 -2.85 3.78 14.67
CA SER A 152 -4.13 4.18 15.31
C SER A 152 -4.75 5.39 14.62
N ILE A 153 -6.06 5.51 14.78
CA ILE A 153 -6.84 6.68 14.36
C ILE A 153 -7.59 7.19 15.59
N ASN A 154 -7.41 8.47 15.94
CA ASN A 154 -8.02 9.08 17.12
C ASN A 154 -8.49 10.50 16.81
N LYS A 155 -9.81 10.74 16.87
CA LYS A 155 -10.41 12.10 16.78
C LYS A 155 -9.90 12.94 15.60
N GLY A 156 -9.81 12.33 14.40
CA GLY A 156 -9.32 13.02 13.20
C GLY A 156 -7.80 13.04 13.02
N HIS A 157 -7.06 12.34 13.89
CA HIS A 157 -5.61 12.15 13.76
C HIS A 157 -5.29 10.71 13.37
N ILE A 158 -4.43 10.55 12.39
CA ILE A 158 -3.81 9.27 12.02
C ILE A 158 -2.42 9.22 12.63
N ASN A 159 -2.09 8.15 13.33
CA ASN A 159 -0.75 7.90 13.82
C ASN A 159 -0.11 6.79 12.97
N VAL A 160 0.98 7.12 12.29
CA VAL A 160 1.72 6.23 11.38
C VAL A 160 3.03 5.81 12.02
N MET A 161 3.40 4.55 11.88
CA MET A 161 4.73 4.03 12.15
C MET A 161 5.41 3.73 10.81
N TYR A 162 6.67 4.14 10.65
CA TYR A 162 7.41 4.00 9.40
C TYR A 162 8.48 2.91 9.46
N VAL A 163 8.72 2.28 8.32
CA VAL A 163 9.88 1.39 8.12
C VAL A 163 11.16 2.15 8.46
N GLY A 164 12.04 1.50 9.22
CA GLY A 164 13.31 2.09 9.67
C GLY A 164 13.24 2.96 10.92
N ILE A 165 12.02 3.22 11.47
CA ILE A 165 11.83 3.99 12.70
C ILE A 165 10.88 3.21 13.63
N PRO A 166 11.30 2.03 14.15
CA PRO A 166 10.45 1.22 15.01
C PRO A 166 10.18 1.91 16.36
N HIS A 167 9.04 1.57 16.96
CA HIS A 167 8.57 2.08 18.25
C HIS A 167 8.16 3.55 18.30
N GLU A 168 8.38 4.32 17.23
CA GLU A 168 7.94 5.71 17.09
C GLU A 168 6.74 5.83 16.18
N THR A 169 5.84 6.77 16.52
CA THR A 169 4.69 7.11 15.68
C THR A 169 4.65 8.59 15.35
N PHE A 170 4.08 8.91 14.20
CA PHE A 170 3.98 10.27 13.68
C PHE A 170 2.52 10.60 13.43
N GLY A 171 2.04 11.71 14.01
CA GLY A 171 0.65 12.13 13.90
C GLY A 171 0.40 12.96 12.63
N PHE A 172 -0.68 12.65 11.91
CA PHE A 172 -1.19 13.41 10.76
C PHE A 172 -2.65 13.77 11.00
N ARG A 173 -3.07 14.96 10.56
CA ARG A 173 -4.46 15.39 10.62
C ARG A 173 -5.18 15.07 9.32
N GLY A 174 -6.45 14.69 9.43
CA GLY A 174 -7.31 14.54 8.27
C GLY A 174 -7.83 15.88 7.74
N ASP A 175 -8.49 15.84 6.60
CA ASP A 175 -8.92 16.97 5.76
C ASP A 175 -9.94 17.93 6.37
N LYS A 176 -9.75 18.42 7.59
CA LYS A 176 -10.62 19.45 8.15
C LYS A 176 -9.80 20.68 8.54
N GLY A 177 -9.73 21.67 7.64
CA GLY A 177 -9.19 23.00 7.89
C GLY A 177 -7.92 23.35 7.12
N GLU A 178 -7.35 24.52 7.40
CA GLU A 178 -6.17 25.09 6.73
C GLU A 178 -4.86 24.33 7.00
N ASP A 179 -4.86 23.38 7.94
CA ASP A 179 -3.72 22.53 8.33
C ASP A 179 -3.82 21.12 7.69
N GLN A 180 -4.09 21.04 6.40
CA GLN A 180 -4.15 19.76 5.67
C GLN A 180 -2.78 19.12 5.62
N ASP A 181 -2.61 18.03 6.37
CA ASP A 181 -1.44 17.16 6.26
C ASP A 181 -1.69 16.07 5.18
N ALA A 182 -1.93 16.50 3.92
CA ALA A 182 -2.03 15.58 2.77
C ALA A 182 -0.66 14.96 2.43
N ALA A 183 0.10 14.59 3.47
CA ALA A 183 1.46 14.08 3.33
C ALA A 183 1.52 12.56 3.20
N ILE A 184 0.38 11.85 3.31
CA ILE A 184 0.33 10.39 3.23
C ILE A 184 -0.80 9.91 2.29
N GLU A 185 -0.58 8.78 1.64
CA GLU A 185 -1.57 8.06 0.82
C GLU A 185 -1.50 6.55 1.09
N LEU A 186 -2.53 5.80 0.65
CA LEU A 186 -2.49 4.33 0.64
C LEU A 186 -1.33 3.84 -0.24
N ALA A 187 -0.69 2.76 0.16
CA ALA A 187 0.53 2.23 -0.46
C ALA A 187 0.53 0.73 -0.76
N TYR A 188 -0.63 0.11 -0.90
CA TYR A 188 -0.71 -1.25 -1.44
C TYR A 188 -0.22 -1.30 -2.89
N ALA A 189 -0.55 -0.25 -3.67
CA ALA A 189 0.03 0.05 -4.96
C ALA A 189 0.62 1.46 -4.95
N ILE A 190 1.81 1.64 -5.53
CA ILE A 190 2.49 2.93 -5.63
C ILE A 190 2.87 3.23 -7.08
N THR A 191 3.13 4.51 -7.38
CA THR A 191 3.71 4.92 -8.66
C THR A 191 5.10 5.49 -8.46
N ILE A 192 6.00 5.20 -9.39
CA ILE A 192 7.35 5.77 -9.44
C ILE A 192 7.41 7.06 -10.26
N HIS A 193 6.32 7.40 -10.97
CA HIS A 193 6.17 8.64 -11.71
C HIS A 193 5.40 9.68 -10.90
N LYS A 194 6.02 10.85 -10.74
CA LYS A 194 5.34 12.06 -10.30
C LYS A 194 5.04 12.95 -11.50
#